data_59095b52c5ac979b28a81ce39466683d
#
_entry.id   59095b52c5ac979b28a81ce39466683d
#
_cell.length_a   1.000
_cell.length_b   1.000
_cell.length_c   1.000
_cell.angle_alpha   90.00
_cell.angle_beta   90.00
_cell.angle_gamma   90.00
#
_symmetry.space_group_name_H-M   'P 1'
#
loop_
_entity.id
_entity.type
_entity.pdbx_description
1 polymer ?
#
loop_
_entity_poly.entity_id
_entity_poly.type
_entity_poly.pdbx_seq_one_letter_code
_entity_poly.pdbx_strand_id
1 'polypeptide(L)'
;MHVIGVIAEYNPFHKGHLYQINKIKEKYPNSLLVVVTSSSFTQRGNISLLNKWDKTKIALDNNVDLVVELPFVYSTQSSDLFAEGAISILNALKIDTLVFGTERDNISDLELLADIQINNIEYQDKVKEYLSQGLNYATSTNKALEDLTSIKVDTPNDLLALSYIKQIKKHNYSIEYLNIKRTTSYHGSEVLDNITSASNIRKLYLSDNCIDNLVPFDKKYLYKIDMNKYYDILKYKILAEDTSISKYQTVDEGIESRIIKSIYISNNYEELIQNIKTKRYTYNKISRMLLHILVGFTKEEANNISIDYVRILGFTRSGQEYLNKIKKELSIPLVIGYKKNISKVLDIELKATKIYALVTDMSLIKREYQIKPIIKENND
;
A
#
# COMPACT_ATOMS: atom_id res chain seq x y z
N MET A 1 13.09 -23.83 -7.88
CA MET A 1 12.29 -23.35 -6.73
C MET A 1 11.40 -22.24 -7.28
N HIS A 2 10.10 -22.38 -7.23
CA HIS A 2 9.15 -21.41 -7.74
C HIS A 2 8.96 -20.29 -6.72
N VAL A 3 9.07 -19.04 -7.16
CA VAL A 3 9.03 -17.86 -6.27
C VAL A 3 7.75 -17.08 -6.51
N ILE A 4 6.95 -16.96 -5.48
CA ILE A 4 5.64 -16.31 -5.54
C ILE A 4 5.69 -14.99 -4.81
N GLY A 5 5.22 -13.92 -5.45
CA GLY A 5 5.05 -12.61 -4.88
C GLY A 5 3.61 -12.35 -4.43
N VAL A 6 3.46 -11.66 -3.31
CA VAL A 6 2.19 -11.11 -2.83
C VAL A 6 2.42 -9.67 -2.41
N ILE A 7 1.47 -8.79 -2.71
CA ILE A 7 1.46 -7.40 -2.28
C ILE A 7 0.35 -7.23 -1.25
N ALA A 8 0.72 -6.80 -0.03
CA ALA A 8 -0.24 -6.69 1.06
C ALA A 8 0.11 -5.54 2.02
N GLU A 9 -0.90 -4.87 2.57
CA GLU A 9 -0.69 -3.81 3.57
C GLU A 9 -0.66 -4.34 5.02
N TYR A 10 -1.31 -5.47 5.27
CA TYR A 10 -1.45 -6.06 6.60
C TYR A 10 -1.85 -5.04 7.68
N ASN A 11 -2.97 -4.36 7.46
CA ASN A 11 -3.48 -3.34 8.39
C ASN A 11 -4.88 -3.65 8.97
N PRO A 12 -4.97 -4.62 9.92
CA PRO A 12 -3.95 -5.58 10.34
C PRO A 12 -3.90 -6.84 9.45
N PHE A 13 -2.94 -7.72 9.67
CA PHE A 13 -2.96 -9.09 9.17
C PHE A 13 -4.19 -9.80 9.74
N HIS A 14 -4.91 -10.60 8.93
CA HIS A 14 -6.14 -11.24 9.37
C HIS A 14 -6.35 -12.60 8.68
N LYS A 15 -7.36 -13.35 9.12
CA LYS A 15 -7.64 -14.70 8.59
C LYS A 15 -7.86 -14.75 7.07
N GLY A 16 -8.34 -13.68 6.44
CA GLY A 16 -8.41 -13.58 4.98
C GLY A 16 -7.04 -13.59 4.30
N HIS A 17 -6.01 -12.98 4.92
CA HIS A 17 -4.63 -13.06 4.42
C HIS A 17 -4.06 -14.48 4.65
N LEU A 18 -4.32 -15.07 5.81
CA LEU A 18 -3.93 -16.45 6.09
C LEU A 18 -4.58 -17.43 5.10
N TYR A 19 -5.86 -17.25 4.77
CA TYR A 19 -6.54 -18.04 3.74
C TYR A 19 -5.82 -17.94 2.38
N GLN A 20 -5.45 -16.73 1.95
CA GLN A 20 -4.70 -16.53 0.71
C GLN A 20 -3.36 -17.26 0.74
N ILE A 21 -2.60 -17.13 1.82
CA ILE A 21 -1.30 -17.82 2.00
C ILE A 21 -1.48 -19.35 1.92
N ASN A 22 -2.47 -19.89 2.61
CA ASN A 22 -2.76 -21.32 2.60
C ASN A 22 -3.12 -21.80 1.19
N LYS A 23 -3.94 -21.06 0.44
CA LYS A 23 -4.27 -21.38 -0.96
C LYS A 23 -3.06 -21.37 -1.87
N ILE A 24 -2.11 -20.44 -1.65
CA ILE A 24 -0.85 -20.41 -2.37
C ILE A 24 -0.03 -21.67 -2.06
N LYS A 25 0.15 -22.02 -0.79
CA LYS A 25 0.93 -23.20 -0.37
C LYS A 25 0.27 -24.52 -0.77
N GLU A 26 -1.07 -24.62 -0.82
CA GLU A 26 -1.78 -25.75 -1.40
C GLU A 26 -1.46 -25.94 -2.89
N LYS A 27 -1.52 -24.86 -3.67
CA LYS A 27 -1.28 -24.89 -5.12
C LYS A 27 0.20 -25.08 -5.46
N TYR A 28 1.09 -24.53 -4.66
CA TYR A 28 2.54 -24.52 -4.86
C TYR A 28 3.28 -24.94 -3.57
N PRO A 29 3.25 -26.21 -3.17
CA PRO A 29 3.73 -26.66 -1.85
C PRO A 29 5.21 -26.30 -1.56
N ASN A 30 6.06 -26.33 -2.58
CA ASN A 30 7.51 -26.10 -2.47
C ASN A 30 7.92 -24.70 -2.93
N SER A 31 6.99 -23.76 -3.00
CA SER A 31 7.29 -22.39 -3.41
C SER A 31 7.88 -21.56 -2.28
N LEU A 32 8.71 -20.58 -2.65
CA LEU A 32 9.13 -19.51 -1.78
C LEU A 32 8.14 -18.35 -1.88
N LEU A 33 7.60 -17.91 -0.75
CA LEU A 33 6.62 -16.83 -0.70
C LEU A 33 7.26 -15.52 -0.26
N VAL A 34 7.25 -14.54 -1.17
CA VAL A 34 7.74 -13.17 -0.95
C VAL A 34 6.57 -12.23 -0.76
N VAL A 35 6.58 -11.45 0.30
CA VAL A 35 5.57 -10.40 0.55
C VAL A 35 6.22 -9.02 0.49
N VAL A 36 5.67 -8.15 -0.36
CA VAL A 36 5.93 -6.69 -0.34
C VAL A 36 4.85 -6.03 0.51
N THR A 37 5.25 -5.33 1.59
CA THR A 37 4.29 -4.71 2.51
C THR A 37 4.56 -3.24 2.76
N SER A 38 3.49 -2.43 2.84
CA SER A 38 3.58 -1.05 3.32
C SER A 38 4.03 -1.00 4.78
N SER A 39 4.76 0.04 5.17
CA SER A 39 5.27 0.15 6.53
C SER A 39 4.30 0.87 7.48
N SER A 40 4.47 2.16 7.65
CA SER A 40 3.78 2.97 8.67
C SER A 40 2.40 3.46 8.23
N PHE A 41 2.21 3.65 6.93
CA PHE A 41 0.98 4.19 6.34
C PHE A 41 0.54 3.36 5.13
N THR A 42 -0.75 3.46 4.80
CA THR A 42 -1.39 2.65 3.76
C THR A 42 -1.68 3.45 2.48
N GLN A 43 -2.00 2.76 1.42
CA GLN A 43 -2.36 3.32 0.11
C GLN A 43 -3.52 4.33 0.19
N ARG A 44 -4.40 4.18 1.16
CA ARG A 44 -5.52 5.09 1.40
C ARG A 44 -5.17 6.31 2.24
N GLY A 45 -3.91 6.46 2.66
CA GLY A 45 -3.47 7.54 3.53
C GLY A 45 -3.83 7.34 5.01
N ASN A 46 -4.11 6.11 5.43
CA ASN A 46 -4.40 5.78 6.82
C ASN A 46 -3.14 5.31 7.56
N ILE A 47 -3.14 5.51 8.88
CA ILE A 47 -2.10 4.96 9.74
C ILE A 47 -2.25 3.44 9.87
N SER A 48 -1.13 2.73 9.94
CA SER A 48 -1.12 1.30 10.21
C SER A 48 -1.23 1.01 11.71
N LEU A 49 -2.10 0.06 12.09
CA LEU A 49 -2.22 -0.40 13.47
C LEU A 49 -1.04 -1.28 13.92
N LEU A 50 -0.22 -1.76 12.98
CA LEU A 50 0.98 -2.55 13.22
C LEU A 50 2.19 -1.79 12.67
N ASN A 51 3.29 -1.76 13.41
CA ASN A 51 4.57 -1.32 12.83
C ASN A 51 5.12 -2.39 11.86
N LYS A 52 6.05 -2.00 11.00
CA LYS A 52 6.60 -2.87 9.95
C LYS A 52 7.28 -4.15 10.48
N TRP A 53 7.91 -4.09 11.63
CA TRP A 53 8.60 -5.25 12.23
C TRP A 53 7.62 -6.27 12.80
N ASP A 54 6.55 -5.80 13.47
CA ASP A 54 5.50 -6.70 13.97
C ASP A 54 4.71 -7.30 12.81
N LYS A 55 4.42 -6.53 11.74
CA LYS A 55 3.87 -7.09 10.49
C LYS A 55 4.76 -8.20 9.93
N THR A 56 6.06 -7.95 9.89
CA THR A 56 7.05 -8.91 9.37
C THR A 56 7.06 -10.17 10.21
N LYS A 57 7.12 -10.04 11.54
CA LYS A 57 7.08 -11.20 12.45
C LYS A 57 5.82 -12.02 12.24
N ILE A 58 4.65 -11.37 12.22
CA ILE A 58 3.36 -12.04 12.02
C ILE A 58 3.33 -12.74 10.65
N ALA A 59 3.81 -12.11 9.60
CA ALA A 59 3.85 -12.71 8.27
C ALA A 59 4.74 -13.96 8.23
N LEU A 60 5.95 -13.88 8.78
CA LEU A 60 6.86 -15.02 8.88
C LEU A 60 6.27 -16.16 9.73
N ASP A 61 5.59 -15.83 10.85
CA ASP A 61 4.90 -16.82 11.69
C ASP A 61 3.76 -17.52 10.95
N ASN A 62 3.25 -16.93 9.86
CA ASN A 62 2.17 -17.44 9.03
C ASN A 62 2.65 -17.86 7.62
N ASN A 63 3.79 -18.55 7.52
CA ASN A 63 4.31 -19.21 6.32
C ASN A 63 4.73 -18.29 5.15
N VAL A 64 5.05 -17.03 5.43
CA VAL A 64 5.77 -16.18 4.49
C VAL A 64 7.27 -16.43 4.65
N ASP A 65 8.01 -16.51 3.54
CA ASP A 65 9.44 -16.85 3.54
C ASP A 65 10.35 -15.61 3.51
N LEU A 66 9.87 -14.53 2.88
CA LEU A 66 10.62 -13.27 2.75
C LEU A 66 9.65 -12.08 2.81
N VAL A 67 9.95 -11.12 3.66
CA VAL A 67 9.18 -9.86 3.78
C VAL A 67 10.07 -8.68 3.43
N VAL A 68 9.61 -7.87 2.48
CA VAL A 68 10.28 -6.65 2.02
C VAL A 68 9.37 -5.43 2.13
N GLU A 69 9.97 -4.26 2.28
CA GLU A 69 9.26 -3.00 2.45
C GLU A 69 8.82 -2.39 1.11
N LEU A 70 7.56 -1.95 1.03
CA LEU A 70 7.13 -0.98 0.04
C LEU A 70 7.33 0.42 0.62
N PRO A 71 8.25 1.23 0.08
CA PRO A 71 8.55 2.55 0.65
C PRO A 71 7.35 3.49 0.64
N PHE A 72 7.30 4.42 1.61
CA PHE A 72 6.26 5.44 1.79
C PHE A 72 5.90 6.16 0.49
N VAL A 73 6.91 6.53 -0.29
CA VAL A 73 6.76 7.27 -1.54
C VAL A 73 5.92 6.56 -2.60
N TYR A 74 5.77 5.23 -2.49
CA TYR A 74 4.90 4.40 -3.32
C TYR A 74 3.70 3.88 -2.54
N SER A 75 3.87 3.55 -1.26
CA SER A 75 2.81 2.94 -0.46
C SER A 75 1.63 3.88 -0.19
N THR A 76 1.81 5.20 -0.32
CA THR A 76 0.78 6.22 -0.05
C THR A 76 0.33 6.99 -1.31
N GLN A 77 0.22 6.29 -2.43
CA GLN A 77 -0.07 6.88 -3.74
C GLN A 77 -1.38 6.34 -4.37
N SER A 78 -1.62 6.74 -5.63
CA SER A 78 -2.67 6.12 -6.45
C SER A 78 -2.41 4.62 -6.63
N SER A 79 -3.43 3.85 -7.05
CA SER A 79 -3.26 2.42 -7.33
C SER A 79 -2.16 2.15 -8.35
N ASP A 80 -2.02 3.01 -9.36
CA ASP A 80 -1.00 2.87 -10.40
C ASP A 80 0.43 3.01 -9.85
N LEU A 81 0.72 4.05 -9.06
CA LEU A 81 2.04 4.27 -8.48
C LEU A 81 2.35 3.26 -7.35
N PHE A 82 1.32 2.87 -6.59
CA PHE A 82 1.44 1.79 -5.61
C PHE A 82 1.84 0.48 -6.30
N ALA A 83 1.15 0.13 -7.38
CA ALA A 83 1.45 -1.05 -8.18
C ALA A 83 2.83 -0.97 -8.82
N GLU A 84 3.21 0.20 -9.38
CA GLU A 84 4.52 0.42 -9.98
C GLU A 84 5.65 0.13 -9.00
N GLY A 85 5.61 0.72 -7.80
CA GLY A 85 6.64 0.46 -6.78
C GLY A 85 6.69 -1.00 -6.33
N ALA A 86 5.53 -1.60 -6.06
CA ALA A 86 5.46 -2.98 -5.59
C ALA A 86 5.92 -4.00 -6.64
N ILE A 87 5.47 -3.84 -7.89
CA ILE A 87 5.86 -4.73 -9.01
C ILE A 87 7.35 -4.56 -9.35
N SER A 88 7.89 -3.33 -9.30
CA SER A 88 9.32 -3.09 -9.52
C SER A 88 10.19 -3.80 -8.48
N ILE A 89 9.78 -3.79 -7.20
CA ILE A 89 10.48 -4.52 -6.13
C ILE A 89 10.40 -6.04 -6.38
N LEU A 90 9.22 -6.57 -6.71
CA LEU A 90 9.02 -7.99 -6.98
C LEU A 90 9.80 -8.46 -8.21
N ASN A 91 9.84 -7.64 -9.27
CA ASN A 91 10.64 -7.92 -10.44
C ASN A 91 12.15 -7.91 -10.13
N ALA A 92 12.63 -6.93 -9.33
CA ALA A 92 14.01 -6.92 -8.87
C ALA A 92 14.36 -8.17 -8.07
N LEU A 93 13.42 -8.70 -7.27
CA LEU A 93 13.56 -9.97 -6.56
C LEU A 93 13.32 -11.20 -7.43
N LYS A 94 13.10 -11.05 -8.73
CA LYS A 94 12.96 -12.16 -9.70
C LYS A 94 11.88 -13.18 -9.29
N ILE A 95 10.71 -12.70 -8.91
CA ILE A 95 9.59 -13.62 -8.69
C ILE A 95 9.10 -14.23 -10.00
N ASP A 96 8.60 -15.46 -9.95
CA ASP A 96 8.00 -16.13 -11.11
C ASP A 96 6.53 -15.77 -11.29
N THR A 97 5.76 -15.74 -10.20
CA THR A 97 4.31 -15.51 -10.22
C THR A 97 3.87 -14.50 -9.16
N LEU A 98 3.07 -13.51 -9.56
CA LEU A 98 2.33 -12.64 -8.64
C LEU A 98 0.97 -13.26 -8.30
N VAL A 99 0.62 -13.38 -7.01
CA VAL A 99 -0.71 -13.82 -6.59
C VAL A 99 -1.43 -12.70 -5.86
N PHE A 100 -2.64 -12.37 -6.30
CA PHE A 100 -3.47 -11.32 -5.69
C PHE A 100 -4.94 -11.76 -5.51
N GLY A 101 -5.66 -11.08 -4.62
CA GLY A 101 -7.09 -11.31 -4.40
C GLY A 101 -7.94 -10.45 -5.33
N THR A 102 -9.05 -11.01 -5.87
CA THR A 102 -10.04 -10.30 -6.68
C THR A 102 -11.45 -10.60 -6.18
N GLU A 103 -12.42 -9.77 -6.51
CA GLU A 103 -13.83 -10.06 -6.34
C GLU A 103 -14.39 -10.91 -7.48
N ARG A 104 -13.77 -10.87 -8.66
CA ARG A 104 -14.15 -11.68 -9.83
C ARG A 104 -13.35 -12.99 -9.93
N ASP A 105 -13.94 -14.00 -10.58
CA ASP A 105 -13.28 -15.31 -10.81
C ASP A 105 -12.29 -15.24 -11.97
N ASN A 106 -12.71 -14.62 -13.07
CA ASN A 106 -11.92 -14.51 -14.29
C ASN A 106 -11.29 -13.13 -14.41
N ILE A 107 -10.01 -13.07 -14.73
CA ILE A 107 -9.22 -11.83 -14.88
C ILE A 107 -9.00 -11.44 -16.35
N SER A 108 -9.54 -12.17 -17.32
CA SER A 108 -9.39 -11.83 -18.74
C SER A 108 -9.91 -10.42 -19.08
N ASP A 109 -10.98 -9.99 -18.40
CA ASP A 109 -11.46 -8.62 -18.52
C ASP A 109 -10.40 -7.60 -18.06
N LEU A 110 -9.73 -7.88 -16.93
CA LEU A 110 -8.68 -6.99 -16.39
C LEU A 110 -7.47 -6.95 -17.33
N GLU A 111 -7.13 -8.05 -17.98
CA GLU A 111 -6.07 -8.10 -18.99
C GLU A 111 -6.40 -7.24 -20.20
N LEU A 112 -7.62 -7.35 -20.74
CA LEU A 112 -8.11 -6.52 -21.83
C LEU A 112 -8.09 -5.03 -21.46
N LEU A 113 -8.58 -4.69 -20.27
CA LEU A 113 -8.61 -3.31 -19.79
C LEU A 113 -7.20 -2.74 -19.57
N ALA A 114 -6.24 -3.57 -19.11
CA ALA A 114 -4.85 -3.17 -18.99
C ALA A 114 -4.22 -2.85 -20.36
N ASP A 115 -4.49 -3.68 -21.38
CA ASP A 115 -4.02 -3.45 -22.75
C ASP A 115 -4.59 -2.16 -23.34
N ILE A 116 -5.87 -1.89 -23.12
CA ILE A 116 -6.51 -0.63 -23.53
C ILE A 116 -5.87 0.57 -22.82
N GLN A 117 -5.65 0.50 -21.52
CA GLN A 117 -5.01 1.59 -20.78
C GLN A 117 -3.58 1.90 -21.27
N ILE A 118 -2.85 0.89 -21.75
CA ILE A 118 -1.48 1.04 -22.23
C ILE A 118 -1.43 1.56 -23.67
N ASN A 119 -2.26 0.99 -24.56
CA ASN A 119 -2.05 1.07 -26.00
C ASN A 119 -3.13 1.87 -26.76
N ASN A 120 -4.29 2.16 -26.16
CA ASN A 120 -5.42 2.74 -26.88
C ASN A 120 -5.43 4.27 -26.78
N ILE A 121 -5.31 4.96 -27.92
CA ILE A 121 -5.31 6.42 -28.00
C ILE A 121 -6.70 6.99 -27.65
N GLU A 122 -7.77 6.35 -28.13
CA GLU A 122 -9.16 6.78 -27.88
C GLU A 122 -9.47 6.76 -26.38
N TYR A 123 -8.94 5.78 -25.65
CA TYR A 123 -9.03 5.74 -24.18
C TYR A 123 -8.43 6.99 -23.54
N GLN A 124 -7.22 7.38 -23.98
CA GLN A 124 -6.55 8.56 -23.42
C GLN A 124 -7.33 9.84 -23.69
N ASP A 125 -7.93 9.97 -24.87
CA ASP A 125 -8.72 11.15 -25.23
C ASP A 125 -10.05 11.20 -24.46
N LYS A 126 -10.74 10.08 -24.27
CA LYS A 126 -11.92 9.98 -23.40
C LYS A 126 -11.60 10.34 -21.95
N VAL A 127 -10.46 9.91 -21.42
CA VAL A 127 -10.02 10.29 -20.06
C VAL A 127 -9.84 11.80 -19.94
N LYS A 128 -9.19 12.45 -20.93
CA LYS A 128 -9.03 13.92 -20.96
C LYS A 128 -10.39 14.63 -21.04
N GLU A 129 -11.29 14.12 -21.86
CA GLU A 129 -12.65 14.66 -21.97
C GLU A 129 -13.38 14.65 -20.63
N TYR A 130 -13.40 13.49 -19.93
CA TYR A 130 -14.03 13.39 -18.62
C TYR A 130 -13.37 14.24 -17.54
N LEU A 131 -12.05 14.39 -17.57
CA LEU A 131 -11.33 15.30 -16.69
C LEU A 131 -11.73 16.77 -16.94
N SER A 132 -11.91 17.18 -18.20
CA SER A 132 -12.38 18.54 -18.57
C SER A 132 -13.79 18.83 -18.08
N GLN A 133 -14.63 17.79 -17.94
CA GLN A 133 -15.97 17.87 -17.34
C GLN A 133 -15.95 17.96 -15.80
N GLY A 134 -14.76 18.01 -15.19
CA GLY A 134 -14.59 18.17 -13.74
C GLY A 134 -14.68 16.87 -12.93
N LEU A 135 -14.67 15.70 -13.59
CA LEU A 135 -14.62 14.41 -12.89
C LEU A 135 -13.23 14.17 -12.29
N ASN A 136 -13.16 13.39 -11.23
CA ASN A 136 -11.85 12.96 -10.69
C ASN A 136 -11.22 11.88 -11.60
N TYR A 137 -9.90 11.72 -11.51
CA TYR A 137 -9.13 10.82 -12.37
C TYR A 137 -9.65 9.37 -12.36
N ALA A 138 -9.92 8.80 -11.16
CA ALA A 138 -10.41 7.42 -11.06
C ALA A 138 -11.77 7.22 -11.73
N THR A 139 -12.69 8.19 -11.59
CA THR A 139 -13.99 8.14 -12.29
C THR A 139 -13.82 8.31 -13.78
N SER A 140 -12.93 9.21 -14.23
CA SER A 140 -12.66 9.45 -15.66
C SER A 140 -12.08 8.23 -16.35
N THR A 141 -11.10 7.57 -15.72
CA THR A 141 -10.49 6.35 -16.25
C THR A 141 -11.49 5.19 -16.32
N ASN A 142 -12.29 4.98 -15.29
CA ASN A 142 -13.29 3.90 -15.27
C ASN A 142 -14.39 4.13 -16.32
N LYS A 143 -14.92 5.36 -16.45
CA LYS A 143 -15.91 5.68 -17.48
C LYS A 143 -15.37 5.51 -18.88
N ALA A 144 -14.14 5.95 -19.15
CA ALA A 144 -13.52 5.77 -20.45
C ALA A 144 -13.38 4.28 -20.82
N LEU A 145 -13.04 3.42 -19.86
CA LEU A 145 -13.01 1.97 -20.07
C LEU A 145 -14.42 1.39 -20.30
N GLU A 146 -15.39 1.80 -19.49
CA GLU A 146 -16.78 1.33 -19.61
C GLU A 146 -17.38 1.70 -20.99
N ASP A 147 -17.12 2.92 -21.48
CA ASP A 147 -17.57 3.36 -22.81
C ASP A 147 -16.96 2.54 -23.95
N LEU A 148 -15.71 2.12 -23.82
CA LEU A 148 -14.99 1.38 -24.87
C LEU A 148 -15.27 -0.11 -24.85
N THR A 149 -15.63 -0.68 -23.70
CA THR A 149 -15.67 -2.14 -23.51
C THR A 149 -16.98 -2.65 -22.92
N SER A 150 -17.83 -1.77 -22.37
CA SER A 150 -18.96 -2.12 -21.52
C SER A 150 -18.59 -2.90 -20.24
N ILE A 151 -17.30 -3.00 -19.91
CA ILE A 151 -16.80 -3.66 -18.70
C ILE A 151 -16.65 -2.63 -17.59
N LYS A 152 -17.25 -2.91 -16.44
CA LYS A 152 -17.15 -2.07 -15.26
C LYS A 152 -16.21 -2.68 -14.22
N VAL A 153 -15.29 -1.87 -13.70
CA VAL A 153 -14.40 -2.23 -12.57
C VAL A 153 -14.59 -1.19 -11.47
N ASP A 154 -15.32 -1.54 -10.42
CA ASP A 154 -15.65 -0.63 -9.32
C ASP A 154 -15.24 -1.16 -7.94
N THR A 155 -14.74 -2.39 -7.86
CA THR A 155 -14.26 -2.97 -6.62
C THR A 155 -12.79 -2.65 -6.38
N PRO A 156 -12.39 -2.36 -5.14
CA PRO A 156 -11.02 -1.92 -4.84
C PRO A 156 -9.93 -2.94 -5.17
N ASN A 157 -10.20 -4.25 -4.99
CA ASN A 157 -9.18 -5.26 -5.27
C ASN A 157 -9.04 -5.50 -6.78
N ASP A 158 -10.15 -5.47 -7.53
CA ASP A 158 -10.08 -5.56 -9.00
C ASP A 158 -9.35 -4.34 -9.61
N LEU A 159 -9.53 -3.14 -9.04
CA LEU A 159 -8.78 -1.93 -9.45
C LEU A 159 -7.27 -2.06 -9.16
N LEU A 160 -6.90 -2.66 -8.03
CA LEU A 160 -5.49 -2.95 -7.73
C LEU A 160 -4.94 -4.05 -8.66
N ALA A 161 -5.71 -5.11 -8.88
CA ALA A 161 -5.33 -6.19 -9.80
C ALA A 161 -5.09 -5.65 -11.23
N LEU A 162 -6.01 -4.80 -11.73
CA LEU A 162 -5.84 -4.10 -13.01
C LEU A 162 -4.53 -3.29 -13.04
N SER A 163 -4.23 -2.57 -11.95
CA SER A 163 -2.98 -1.79 -11.87
C SER A 163 -1.74 -2.70 -11.86
N TYR A 164 -1.77 -3.85 -11.18
CA TYR A 164 -0.65 -4.82 -11.20
C TYR A 164 -0.42 -5.39 -12.60
N ILE A 165 -1.48 -5.90 -13.25
CA ILE A 165 -1.42 -6.44 -14.61
C ILE A 165 -0.89 -5.39 -15.58
N LYS A 166 -1.39 -4.15 -15.47
CA LYS A 166 -0.93 -3.02 -16.29
C LYS A 166 0.57 -2.77 -16.12
N GLN A 167 1.09 -2.76 -14.89
CA GLN A 167 2.53 -2.52 -14.68
C GLN A 167 3.40 -3.67 -15.21
N ILE A 168 2.98 -4.92 -15.03
CA ILE A 168 3.69 -6.09 -15.59
C ILE A 168 3.75 -5.98 -17.12
N LYS A 169 2.62 -5.73 -17.78
CA LYS A 169 2.55 -5.61 -19.25
C LYS A 169 3.32 -4.38 -19.76
N LYS A 170 3.15 -3.21 -19.16
CA LYS A 170 3.79 -1.95 -19.55
C LYS A 170 5.31 -2.04 -19.57
N HIS A 171 5.88 -2.77 -18.62
CA HIS A 171 7.34 -2.92 -18.47
C HIS A 171 7.87 -4.23 -19.07
N ASN A 172 7.02 -5.04 -19.69
CA ASN A 172 7.36 -6.35 -20.25
C ASN A 172 8.08 -7.27 -19.24
N TYR A 173 7.65 -7.25 -17.97
CA TYR A 173 8.22 -8.12 -16.96
C TYR A 173 7.79 -9.57 -17.18
N SER A 174 8.73 -10.51 -17.02
CA SER A 174 8.47 -11.96 -17.12
C SER A 174 7.87 -12.48 -15.80
N ILE A 175 6.75 -11.93 -15.38
CA ILE A 175 6.02 -12.30 -14.18
C ILE A 175 4.66 -12.83 -14.59
N GLU A 176 4.40 -14.12 -14.30
CA GLU A 176 3.05 -14.67 -14.40
C GLU A 176 2.17 -14.10 -13.31
N TYR A 177 0.85 -14.12 -13.45
CA TYR A 177 -0.05 -13.67 -12.41
C TYR A 177 -1.27 -14.59 -12.28
N LEU A 178 -1.75 -14.72 -11.04
CA LEU A 178 -2.86 -15.57 -10.66
C LEU A 178 -3.74 -14.83 -9.65
N ASN A 179 -5.04 -14.89 -9.86
CA ASN A 179 -5.98 -14.40 -8.87
C ASN A 179 -6.49 -15.52 -7.94
N ILE A 180 -6.81 -15.13 -6.71
CA ILE A 180 -7.60 -15.92 -5.77
C ILE A 180 -8.89 -15.14 -5.50
N LYS A 181 -10.04 -15.76 -5.80
CA LYS A 181 -11.33 -15.15 -5.49
C LYS A 181 -11.49 -14.95 -3.99
N ARG A 182 -11.89 -13.76 -3.60
CA ARG A 182 -12.17 -13.44 -2.20
C ARG A 182 -13.46 -14.10 -1.73
N THR A 183 -13.46 -14.57 -0.49
CA THR A 183 -14.61 -15.21 0.13
C THR A 183 -15.60 -14.21 0.76
N THR A 184 -15.17 -12.96 0.97
CA THR A 184 -15.98 -11.90 1.60
C THR A 184 -15.98 -10.65 0.74
N SER A 185 -17.12 -9.93 0.67
CA SER A 185 -17.21 -8.66 -0.01
C SER A 185 -16.36 -7.58 0.69
N TYR A 186 -15.80 -6.66 -0.07
CA TYR A 186 -14.91 -5.62 0.45
C TYR A 186 -15.62 -4.66 1.44
N HIS A 187 -16.89 -4.35 1.22
CA HIS A 187 -17.70 -3.45 2.06
C HIS A 187 -18.57 -4.15 3.10
N GLY A 188 -18.50 -5.49 3.18
CA GLY A 188 -19.29 -6.28 4.13
C GLY A 188 -18.82 -6.03 5.57
N SER A 189 -19.74 -5.66 6.46
CA SER A 189 -19.57 -5.78 7.91
C SER A 189 -19.79 -7.21 8.38
N GLU A 190 -20.10 -8.12 7.46
CA GLU A 190 -20.36 -9.52 7.72
C GLU A 190 -19.09 -10.27 8.09
N VAL A 191 -19.20 -11.13 9.06
CA VAL A 191 -18.17 -12.07 9.48
C VAL A 191 -18.63 -13.45 9.02
N LEU A 192 -18.01 -13.97 7.95
CA LEU A 192 -18.26 -15.32 7.47
C LEU A 192 -17.08 -16.20 7.88
N ASP A 193 -17.32 -17.28 8.61
CA ASP A 193 -16.29 -18.21 9.09
C ASP A 193 -15.11 -17.54 9.80
N ASN A 194 -15.38 -16.50 10.59
CA ASN A 194 -14.39 -15.65 11.23
C ASN A 194 -13.47 -14.87 10.24
N ILE A 195 -13.90 -14.67 8.99
CA ILE A 195 -13.21 -13.85 8.00
C ILE A 195 -14.03 -12.57 7.76
N THR A 196 -13.37 -11.42 7.81
CA THR A 196 -13.95 -10.12 7.48
C THR A 196 -12.87 -9.18 6.92
N SER A 197 -13.26 -8.00 6.45
CA SER A 197 -12.31 -7.04 5.89
C SER A 197 -11.41 -6.40 6.95
N ALA A 198 -10.18 -6.01 6.58
CA ALA A 198 -9.28 -5.26 7.46
C ALA A 198 -9.91 -3.96 7.97
N SER A 199 -10.76 -3.29 7.17
CA SER A 199 -11.48 -2.08 7.59
C SER A 199 -12.48 -2.35 8.69
N ASN A 200 -13.20 -3.47 8.61
CA ASN A 200 -14.13 -3.86 9.68
C ASN A 200 -13.39 -4.23 10.96
N ILE A 201 -12.27 -4.96 10.85
CA ILE A 201 -11.44 -5.30 12.01
C ILE A 201 -10.92 -4.03 12.70
N ARG A 202 -10.43 -3.03 11.95
CA ARG A 202 -10.01 -1.75 12.54
C ARG A 202 -11.16 -1.04 13.25
N LYS A 203 -12.35 -0.99 12.64
CA LYS A 203 -13.53 -0.40 13.26
C LYS A 203 -13.89 -1.09 14.57
N LEU A 204 -13.94 -2.41 14.58
CA LEU A 204 -14.22 -3.21 15.78
C LEU A 204 -13.18 -2.97 16.86
N TYR A 205 -11.90 -3.03 16.53
CA TYR A 205 -10.80 -2.84 17.48
C TYR A 205 -10.79 -1.45 18.10
N LEU A 206 -10.98 -0.40 17.30
CA LEU A 206 -11.02 0.98 17.79
C LEU A 206 -12.23 1.29 18.65
N SER A 207 -13.32 0.52 18.48
CA SER A 207 -14.55 0.60 19.28
C SER A 207 -14.60 -0.39 20.45
N ASP A 208 -13.45 -0.93 20.88
CA ASP A 208 -13.31 -1.89 21.99
C ASP A 208 -14.07 -3.22 21.83
N ASN A 209 -14.40 -3.58 20.59
CA ASN A 209 -14.99 -4.89 20.32
C ASN A 209 -13.92 -5.98 20.22
N CYS A 210 -14.30 -7.22 20.54
CA CYS A 210 -13.41 -8.37 20.44
C CYS A 210 -13.07 -8.69 18.98
N ILE A 211 -11.78 -8.90 18.70
CA ILE A 211 -11.25 -9.28 17.38
C ILE A 211 -10.41 -10.55 17.41
N ASP A 212 -10.33 -11.23 18.56
CA ASP A 212 -9.41 -12.36 18.78
C ASP A 212 -9.66 -13.52 17.79
N ASN A 213 -10.89 -13.73 17.37
CA ASN A 213 -11.24 -14.73 16.37
C ASN A 213 -11.02 -14.29 14.91
N LEU A 214 -10.66 -13.03 14.66
CA LEU A 214 -10.51 -12.44 13.33
C LEU A 214 -9.04 -12.33 12.88
N VAL A 215 -8.12 -12.33 13.85
CA VAL A 215 -6.68 -12.20 13.61
C VAL A 215 -5.93 -13.42 14.15
N PRO A 216 -4.90 -13.94 13.46
CA PRO A 216 -4.12 -15.10 13.90
C PRO A 216 -2.88 -14.71 14.74
N PHE A 217 -2.98 -13.65 15.53
CA PHE A 217 -1.87 -13.16 16.38
C PHE A 217 -2.42 -12.44 17.61
N ASP A 218 -1.56 -12.23 18.61
CA ASP A 218 -1.91 -11.54 19.86
C ASP A 218 -2.11 -10.03 19.61
N LYS A 219 -3.29 -9.52 19.96
CA LYS A 219 -3.66 -8.09 19.82
C LYS A 219 -2.76 -7.09 20.55
N LYS A 220 -1.87 -7.54 21.45
CA LYS A 220 -0.86 -6.66 22.09
C LYS A 220 0.08 -5.98 21.09
N TYR A 221 0.22 -6.50 19.86
CA TYR A 221 0.99 -5.86 18.79
C TYR A 221 0.28 -4.67 18.14
N LEU A 222 -1.04 -4.54 18.35
CA LEU A 222 -1.83 -3.48 17.73
C LEU A 222 -1.76 -2.19 18.55
N TYR A 223 -1.45 -1.09 17.86
CA TYR A 223 -1.62 0.25 18.42
C TYR A 223 -3.09 0.69 18.30
N LYS A 224 -3.67 1.23 19.39
CA LYS A 224 -5.02 1.80 19.36
C LYS A 224 -4.97 3.25 18.90
N ILE A 225 -4.82 3.43 17.60
CA ILE A 225 -4.60 4.71 16.93
C ILE A 225 -5.41 4.86 15.65
N ASP A 226 -5.72 6.11 15.32
CA ASP A 226 -6.28 6.53 14.03
C ASP A 226 -5.64 7.85 13.58
N MET A 227 -6.05 8.37 12.43
CA MET A 227 -5.51 9.62 11.89
C MET A 227 -5.85 10.85 12.72
N ASN A 228 -6.84 10.77 13.60
CA ASN A 228 -7.21 11.89 14.47
C ASN A 228 -6.10 12.23 15.48
N LYS A 229 -5.25 11.26 15.82
CA LYS A 229 -4.05 11.50 16.66
C LYS A 229 -3.07 12.51 16.06
N TYR A 230 -3.13 12.72 14.76
CA TYR A 230 -2.28 13.69 14.06
C TYR A 230 -2.97 15.04 13.83
N TYR A 231 -4.24 15.20 14.18
CA TYR A 231 -5.02 16.38 13.78
C TYR A 231 -4.37 17.69 14.23
N ASP A 232 -3.95 17.82 15.48
CA ASP A 232 -3.34 19.05 15.99
C ASP A 232 -1.98 19.33 15.38
N ILE A 233 -1.17 18.28 15.12
CA ILE A 233 0.14 18.41 14.47
C ILE A 233 -0.06 18.87 13.02
N LEU A 234 -1.03 18.30 12.32
CA LEU A 234 -1.38 18.65 10.96
C LEU A 234 -1.93 20.08 10.88
N LYS A 235 -2.82 20.46 11.83
CA LYS A 235 -3.37 21.82 11.98
C LYS A 235 -2.26 22.83 12.16
N TYR A 236 -1.34 22.60 13.09
CA TYR A 236 -0.17 23.43 13.31
C TYR A 236 0.61 23.62 12.00
N LYS A 237 0.93 22.53 11.31
CA LYS A 237 1.74 22.55 10.10
C LYS A 237 1.05 23.33 8.96
N ILE A 238 -0.25 23.11 8.74
CA ILE A 238 -1.03 23.82 7.73
C ILE A 238 -1.06 25.32 8.03
N LEU A 239 -1.31 25.71 9.28
CA LEU A 239 -1.38 27.12 9.69
C LEU A 239 -0.01 27.81 9.63
N ALA A 240 1.06 27.12 10.00
CA ALA A 240 2.42 27.68 10.01
C ALA A 240 3.00 27.85 8.60
N GLU A 241 2.64 26.95 7.66
CA GLU A 241 3.17 27.01 6.28
C GLU A 241 2.25 27.73 5.30
N ASP A 242 0.97 27.92 5.64
CA ASP A 242 -0.04 28.61 4.85
C ASP A 242 -0.05 28.13 3.38
N THR A 243 -0.08 29.05 2.42
CA THR A 243 -0.12 28.72 0.97
C THR A 243 1.07 27.89 0.49
N SER A 244 2.18 27.89 1.23
CA SER A 244 3.38 27.10 0.89
C SER A 244 3.16 25.58 0.99
N ILE A 245 2.04 25.11 1.57
CA ILE A 245 1.64 23.69 1.51
C ILE A 245 1.42 23.20 0.07
N SER A 246 1.23 24.09 -0.89
CA SER A 246 1.12 23.76 -2.33
C SER A 246 2.34 23.01 -2.90
N LYS A 247 3.50 23.06 -2.21
CA LYS A 247 4.72 22.31 -2.57
C LYS A 247 4.60 20.79 -2.33
N TYR A 248 3.67 20.37 -1.46
CA TYR A 248 3.56 18.94 -1.10
C TYR A 248 2.89 18.11 -2.18
N GLN A 249 3.31 16.86 -2.26
CA GLN A 249 2.80 15.89 -3.24
C GLN A 249 1.27 15.79 -3.16
N THR A 250 0.62 15.79 -4.32
CA THR A 250 -0.83 15.75 -4.51
C THR A 250 -1.63 17.00 -4.09
N VAL A 251 -0.98 18.07 -3.59
CA VAL A 251 -1.62 19.37 -3.33
C VAL A 251 -1.62 20.19 -4.63
N ASP A 252 -2.62 19.96 -5.49
CA ASP A 252 -2.66 20.50 -6.84
C ASP A 252 -3.89 21.39 -7.06
N GLU A 253 -3.85 22.22 -8.11
CA GLU A 253 -5.02 22.91 -8.66
C GLU A 253 -5.70 23.89 -7.70
N GLY A 254 -4.95 24.53 -6.81
CA GLY A 254 -5.49 25.53 -5.87
C GLY A 254 -6.23 24.94 -4.66
N ILE A 255 -6.12 23.61 -4.42
CA ILE A 255 -6.77 22.93 -3.27
C ILE A 255 -6.20 23.44 -1.93
N GLU A 256 -4.99 24.00 -1.90
CA GLU A 256 -4.35 24.55 -0.71
C GLU A 256 -5.22 25.63 -0.05
N SER A 257 -5.83 26.52 -0.82
CA SER A 257 -6.74 27.54 -0.30
C SER A 257 -7.97 26.94 0.38
N ARG A 258 -8.47 25.83 -0.16
CA ARG A 258 -9.60 25.10 0.45
C ARG A 258 -9.18 24.36 1.72
N ILE A 259 -7.99 23.76 1.73
CA ILE A 259 -7.43 23.11 2.93
C ILE A 259 -7.31 24.13 4.08
N ILE A 260 -6.73 25.32 3.79
CA ILE A 260 -6.54 26.40 4.75
C ILE A 260 -7.89 26.90 5.29
N LYS A 261 -8.89 27.14 4.41
CA LYS A 261 -10.23 27.53 4.87
C LYS A 261 -10.88 26.43 5.73
N SER A 262 -10.72 25.17 5.35
CA SER A 262 -11.32 24.05 6.06
C SER A 262 -10.70 23.83 7.44
N ILE A 263 -9.40 24.09 7.63
CA ILE A 263 -8.75 23.89 8.93
C ILE A 263 -9.23 24.86 10.00
N TYR A 264 -9.69 26.06 9.62
CA TYR A 264 -10.26 27.03 10.57
C TYR A 264 -11.57 26.59 11.18
N ILE A 265 -12.38 25.80 10.47
CA ILE A 265 -13.73 25.42 10.86
C ILE A 265 -13.83 23.94 11.28
N SER A 266 -12.75 23.18 11.18
CA SER A 266 -12.74 21.76 11.56
C SER A 266 -12.21 21.57 12.99
N ASN A 267 -12.75 20.60 13.71
CA ASN A 267 -12.33 20.25 15.08
C ASN A 267 -11.62 18.90 15.16
N ASN A 268 -11.66 18.11 14.10
CA ASN A 268 -11.03 16.80 14.02
C ASN A 268 -10.69 16.44 12.57
N TYR A 269 -9.95 15.33 12.40
CA TYR A 269 -9.47 14.88 11.09
C TYR A 269 -10.59 14.55 10.11
N GLU A 270 -11.66 13.91 10.59
CA GLU A 270 -12.78 13.53 9.73
C GLU A 270 -13.55 14.76 9.23
N GLU A 271 -13.86 15.71 10.11
CA GLU A 271 -14.48 17.00 9.73
C GLU A 271 -13.61 17.74 8.70
N LEU A 272 -12.28 17.75 8.88
CA LEU A 272 -11.36 18.37 7.94
C LEU A 272 -11.50 17.75 6.55
N ILE A 273 -11.49 16.42 6.44
CA ILE A 273 -11.68 15.75 5.15
C ILE A 273 -13.02 16.09 4.53
N GLN A 274 -14.12 16.06 5.29
CA GLN A 274 -15.46 16.33 4.77
C GLN A 274 -15.58 17.78 4.28
N ASN A 275 -14.97 18.76 4.96
CA ASN A 275 -14.96 20.17 4.55
C ASN A 275 -14.12 20.41 3.28
N ILE A 276 -13.05 19.63 3.06
CA ILE A 276 -12.22 19.69 1.85
C ILE A 276 -12.89 18.99 0.67
N LYS A 277 -13.65 17.91 0.91
CA LYS A 277 -14.18 17.00 -0.11
C LYS A 277 -15.01 17.71 -1.19
N THR A 278 -14.83 17.28 -2.43
CA THR A 278 -15.60 17.72 -3.60
C THR A 278 -15.79 16.53 -4.57
N LYS A 279 -16.53 16.74 -5.68
CA LYS A 279 -16.62 15.74 -6.75
C LYS A 279 -15.25 15.37 -7.33
N ARG A 280 -14.31 16.34 -7.39
CA ARG A 280 -12.97 16.17 -7.93
C ARG A 280 -11.97 15.56 -6.94
N TYR A 281 -12.18 15.79 -5.64
CA TYR A 281 -11.30 15.33 -4.57
C TYR A 281 -12.01 14.33 -3.68
N THR A 282 -11.71 13.05 -3.90
CA THR A 282 -12.28 11.93 -3.12
C THR A 282 -11.65 11.86 -1.73
N TYR A 283 -12.33 11.19 -0.79
CA TYR A 283 -11.84 10.95 0.57
C TYR A 283 -10.38 10.44 0.59
N ASN A 284 -10.11 9.35 -0.13
CA ASN A 284 -8.76 8.74 -0.14
C ASN A 284 -7.70 9.67 -0.77
N LYS A 285 -8.05 10.48 -1.79
CA LYS A 285 -7.13 11.46 -2.37
C LYS A 285 -6.78 12.53 -1.34
N ILE A 286 -7.76 13.04 -0.60
CA ILE A 286 -7.55 14.04 0.47
C ILE A 286 -6.75 13.43 1.62
N SER A 287 -7.07 12.22 2.07
CA SER A 287 -6.33 11.56 3.14
C SER A 287 -4.84 11.39 2.81
N ARG A 288 -4.50 10.97 1.59
CA ARG A 288 -3.10 10.94 1.12
C ARG A 288 -2.45 12.32 1.08
N MET A 289 -3.17 13.32 0.58
CA MET A 289 -2.71 14.71 0.51
C MET A 289 -2.35 15.26 1.90
N LEU A 290 -3.25 15.10 2.88
CA LEU A 290 -3.01 15.51 4.25
C LEU A 290 -1.84 14.74 4.88
N LEU A 291 -1.69 13.47 4.55
CA LEU A 291 -0.55 12.66 4.98
C LEU A 291 0.77 13.12 4.34
N HIS A 292 0.78 13.50 3.05
CA HIS A 292 1.96 14.06 2.39
C HIS A 292 2.37 15.41 3.01
N ILE A 293 1.39 16.25 3.36
CA ILE A 293 1.65 17.48 4.13
C ILE A 293 2.26 17.11 5.49
N LEU A 294 1.67 16.18 6.23
CA LEU A 294 2.11 15.77 7.56
C LEU A 294 3.56 15.28 7.55
N VAL A 295 3.91 14.36 6.64
CA VAL A 295 5.27 13.80 6.50
C VAL A 295 6.24 14.80 5.89
N GLY A 296 5.75 15.77 5.13
CA GLY A 296 6.59 16.73 4.42
C GLY A 296 7.16 16.16 3.12
N PHE A 297 6.38 15.34 2.41
CA PHE A 297 6.74 14.78 1.11
C PHE A 297 6.36 15.73 -0.02
N THR A 298 7.35 16.23 -0.75
CA THR A 298 7.16 17.27 -1.76
C THR A 298 6.98 16.72 -3.17
N LYS A 299 6.45 17.55 -4.09
CA LYS A 299 6.36 17.27 -5.52
C LYS A 299 7.75 17.09 -6.15
N GLU A 300 8.71 17.91 -5.71
CA GLU A 300 10.10 17.81 -6.17
C GLU A 300 10.71 16.47 -5.81
N GLU A 301 10.51 16.02 -4.56
CA GLU A 301 10.94 14.69 -4.13
C GLU A 301 10.23 13.62 -4.97
N ALA A 302 8.89 13.72 -5.17
CA ALA A 302 8.10 12.74 -5.91
C ALA A 302 8.50 12.58 -7.38
N ASN A 303 8.89 13.67 -8.05
CA ASN A 303 9.27 13.66 -9.47
C ASN A 303 10.65 13.04 -9.72
N ASN A 304 11.49 12.90 -8.71
CA ASN A 304 12.89 12.47 -8.81
C ASN A 304 13.16 11.14 -8.11
N ILE A 305 12.13 10.32 -7.90
CA ILE A 305 12.27 9.02 -7.22
C ILE A 305 12.07 7.85 -8.18
N SER A 306 12.83 6.80 -7.91
CA SER A 306 12.64 5.46 -8.48
C SER A 306 12.94 4.43 -7.39
N ILE A 307 12.55 3.17 -7.60
CA ILE A 307 12.99 2.07 -6.72
C ILE A 307 14.48 1.86 -6.97
N ASP A 308 15.31 2.31 -6.05
CA ASP A 308 16.76 2.25 -6.10
C ASP A 308 17.38 1.31 -5.04
N TYR A 309 16.54 0.62 -4.25
CA TYR A 309 16.92 -0.43 -3.30
C TYR A 309 15.76 -1.39 -3.04
N VAL A 310 16.07 -2.56 -2.49
CA VAL A 310 15.11 -3.46 -1.84
C VAL A 310 15.44 -3.57 -0.37
N ARG A 311 14.52 -3.17 0.51
CA ARG A 311 14.70 -3.28 1.95
C ARG A 311 14.14 -4.59 2.48
N ILE A 312 15.02 -5.39 3.05
CA ILE A 312 14.70 -6.66 3.68
C ILE A 312 14.25 -6.40 5.13
N LEU A 313 13.02 -6.78 5.47
CA LEU A 313 12.51 -6.68 6.83
C LEU A 313 12.68 -7.98 7.63
N GLY A 314 12.54 -9.12 6.98
CA GLY A 314 12.76 -10.42 7.61
C GLY A 314 12.64 -11.57 6.63
N PHE A 315 13.13 -12.74 7.05
CA PHE A 315 13.16 -13.96 6.25
C PHE A 315 13.22 -15.24 7.09
N THR A 316 12.81 -16.36 6.49
CA THR A 316 13.10 -17.73 6.94
C THR A 316 14.45 -18.19 6.40
N ARG A 317 14.91 -19.38 6.80
CA ARG A 317 16.12 -19.99 6.21
C ARG A 317 16.02 -20.11 4.69
N SER A 318 14.88 -20.55 4.16
CA SER A 318 14.64 -20.63 2.71
C SER A 318 14.71 -19.26 2.03
N GLY A 319 14.16 -18.22 2.65
CA GLY A 319 14.27 -16.83 2.19
C GLY A 319 15.72 -16.35 2.15
N GLN A 320 16.51 -16.67 3.17
CA GLN A 320 17.94 -16.34 3.22
C GLN A 320 18.75 -17.04 2.12
N GLU A 321 18.51 -18.34 1.93
CA GLU A 321 19.15 -19.12 0.87
C GLU A 321 18.83 -18.54 -0.52
N TYR A 322 17.57 -18.17 -0.74
CA TYR A 322 17.14 -17.49 -1.95
C TYR A 322 17.86 -16.17 -2.17
N LEU A 323 17.86 -15.27 -1.18
CA LEU A 323 18.57 -13.99 -1.27
C LEU A 323 20.06 -14.18 -1.55
N ASN A 324 20.71 -15.17 -0.94
CA ASN A 324 22.11 -15.51 -1.20
C ASN A 324 22.36 -15.93 -2.66
N LYS A 325 21.40 -16.64 -3.26
CA LYS A 325 21.47 -17.07 -4.66
C LYS A 325 21.38 -15.90 -5.61
N ILE A 326 20.40 -14.99 -5.41
CA ILE A 326 20.09 -13.90 -6.37
C ILE A 326 20.90 -12.62 -6.15
N LYS A 327 21.47 -12.38 -4.96
CA LYS A 327 22.09 -11.09 -4.58
C LYS A 327 23.14 -10.55 -5.54
N LYS A 328 23.83 -11.42 -6.30
CA LYS A 328 24.84 -11.01 -7.28
C LYS A 328 24.25 -10.59 -8.64
N GLU A 329 22.98 -10.91 -8.86
CA GLU A 329 22.26 -10.67 -10.10
C GLU A 329 21.26 -9.52 -9.99
N LEU A 330 21.13 -8.93 -8.79
CA LEU A 330 20.19 -7.83 -8.56
C LEU A 330 20.73 -6.55 -9.18
N SER A 331 19.86 -5.84 -9.88
CA SER A 331 20.16 -4.53 -10.47
C SER A 331 20.23 -3.39 -9.45
N ILE A 332 19.63 -3.61 -8.27
CA ILE A 332 19.58 -2.63 -7.16
C ILE A 332 19.99 -3.31 -5.85
N PRO A 333 20.61 -2.55 -4.91
CA PRO A 333 21.15 -3.12 -3.68
C PRO A 333 20.07 -3.60 -2.72
N LEU A 334 20.41 -4.64 -1.93
CA LEU A 334 19.64 -5.05 -0.76
C LEU A 334 20.04 -4.20 0.45
N VAL A 335 19.05 -3.63 1.14
CA VAL A 335 19.23 -2.83 2.34
C VAL A 335 18.58 -3.53 3.52
N ILE A 336 19.29 -3.62 4.64
CA ILE A 336 18.80 -4.28 5.88
C ILE A 336 18.48 -3.31 7.00
N GLY A 337 18.88 -2.05 6.89
CA GLY A 337 18.63 -1.00 7.88
C GLY A 337 18.93 0.37 7.28
N TYR A 338 18.53 1.43 7.99
CA TYR A 338 18.81 2.78 7.51
C TYR A 338 20.30 3.10 7.59
N LYS A 339 20.83 3.65 6.51
CA LYS A 339 22.15 4.30 6.45
C LYS A 339 22.00 5.60 5.65
N LYS A 340 22.59 6.66 6.18
CA LYS A 340 22.56 7.99 5.55
C LYS A 340 23.19 7.95 4.14
N ASN A 341 22.62 8.70 3.21
CA ASN A 341 23.13 8.88 1.84
C ASN A 341 23.11 7.61 0.95
N ILE A 342 22.30 6.60 1.29
CA ILE A 342 22.08 5.45 0.40
C ILE A 342 21.03 5.80 -0.66
N SER A 343 19.89 6.34 -0.24
CA SER A 343 18.74 6.61 -1.10
C SER A 343 17.89 7.74 -0.52
N LYS A 344 17.42 8.65 -1.38
CA LYS A 344 16.42 9.67 -0.99
C LYS A 344 15.10 9.03 -0.60
N VAL A 345 14.73 7.93 -1.24
CA VAL A 345 13.52 7.16 -0.91
C VAL A 345 13.59 6.62 0.51
N LEU A 346 14.76 6.09 0.92
CA LEU A 346 14.99 5.61 2.27
C LEU A 346 14.98 6.74 3.32
N ASP A 347 15.45 7.95 2.96
CA ASP A 347 15.38 9.13 3.83
C ASP A 347 13.92 9.56 4.08
N ILE A 348 13.07 9.50 3.04
CA ILE A 348 11.64 9.80 3.16
C ILE A 348 10.93 8.72 3.97
N GLU A 349 11.29 7.45 3.80
CA GLU A 349 10.76 6.35 4.62
C GLU A 349 11.11 6.57 6.12
N LEU A 350 12.33 7.00 6.43
CA LEU A 350 12.70 7.36 7.80
C LEU A 350 11.88 8.55 8.33
N LYS A 351 11.61 9.58 7.50
CA LYS A 351 10.69 10.68 7.86
C LYS A 351 9.30 10.12 8.23
N ALA A 352 8.74 9.22 7.40
CA ALA A 352 7.45 8.60 7.64
C ALA A 352 7.45 7.80 8.96
N THR A 353 8.51 7.02 9.22
CA THR A 353 8.65 6.31 10.51
C THR A 353 8.72 7.28 11.70
N LYS A 354 9.44 8.41 11.59
CA LYS A 354 9.50 9.42 12.66
C LYS A 354 8.12 10.01 12.97
N ILE A 355 7.34 10.33 11.94
CA ILE A 355 5.97 10.82 12.11
C ILE A 355 5.07 9.75 12.73
N TYR A 356 5.17 8.50 12.26
CA TYR A 356 4.44 7.37 12.84
C TYR A 356 4.77 7.17 14.33
N ALA A 357 6.04 7.28 14.69
CA ALA A 357 6.52 7.11 16.06
C ALA A 357 5.96 8.16 17.04
N LEU A 358 5.62 9.37 16.59
CA LEU A 358 5.06 10.42 17.44
C LEU A 358 3.76 10.01 18.16
N VAL A 359 2.97 9.14 17.57
CA VAL A 359 1.67 8.70 18.11
C VAL A 359 1.65 7.22 18.48
N THR A 360 2.78 6.52 18.29
CA THR A 360 2.91 5.09 18.61
C THR A 360 4.02 4.85 19.62
N ASP A 361 5.24 4.59 19.17
CA ASP A 361 6.40 4.27 20.00
C ASP A 361 7.67 4.91 19.42
N MET A 362 8.24 5.86 20.15
CA MET A 362 9.46 6.59 19.75
C MET A 362 10.68 5.67 19.60
N SER A 363 10.69 4.48 20.23
CA SER A 363 11.75 3.50 20.05
C SER A 363 11.88 2.98 18.62
N LEU A 364 10.81 3.06 17.81
CA LEU A 364 10.81 2.68 16.40
C LEU A 364 11.84 3.46 15.57
N ILE A 365 12.14 4.72 15.94
CA ILE A 365 13.17 5.53 15.28
C ILE A 365 14.55 4.88 15.49
N LYS A 366 14.85 4.44 16.71
CA LYS A 366 16.11 3.75 17.01
C LYS A 366 16.22 2.42 16.28
N ARG A 367 15.08 1.70 16.14
CA ARG A 367 15.01 0.43 15.42
C ARG A 367 15.37 0.59 13.93
N GLU A 368 15.05 1.71 13.28
CA GLU A 368 15.45 1.97 11.88
C GLU A 368 16.96 1.87 11.64
N TYR A 369 17.75 2.28 12.63
CA TYR A 369 19.21 2.29 12.54
C TYR A 369 19.86 0.99 13.01
N GLN A 370 19.24 0.27 13.91
CA GLN A 370 19.88 -0.80 14.69
C GLN A 370 19.33 -2.20 14.40
N ILE A 371 18.09 -2.30 13.91
CA ILE A 371 17.47 -3.60 13.73
C ILE A 371 18.06 -4.32 12.51
N LYS A 372 18.46 -5.56 12.75
CA LYS A 372 18.73 -6.52 11.67
C LYS A 372 17.39 -7.10 11.17
N PRO A 373 17.35 -7.67 9.96
CA PRO A 373 16.18 -8.42 9.50
C PRO A 373 15.75 -9.45 10.54
N ILE A 374 14.44 -9.60 10.69
CA ILE A 374 13.89 -10.65 11.57
C ILE A 374 14.17 -12.00 10.92
N ILE A 375 14.82 -12.88 11.66
CA ILE A 375 15.10 -14.25 11.21
C ILE A 375 14.13 -15.17 11.93
N LYS A 376 13.34 -15.94 11.17
CA LYS A 376 12.56 -17.05 11.70
C LYS A 376 13.37 -18.33 11.49
N GLU A 377 13.84 -18.91 12.59
CA GLU A 377 14.38 -20.25 12.58
C GLU A 377 13.22 -21.24 12.33
N ASN A 378 13.45 -22.23 11.50
CA ASN A 378 12.49 -23.33 11.36
C ASN A 378 12.46 -24.04 12.71
N ASN A 379 11.31 -24.06 13.36
CA ASN A 379 11.10 -25.03 14.43
C ASN A 379 11.07 -26.40 13.74
N ASP A 380 12.10 -27.21 13.98
CA ASP A 380 12.14 -28.62 13.59
C ASP A 380 10.97 -29.39 14.21
#